data_32a4165b70fe72700068aeed9a5cdb71
#
_entry.id   32a4165b70fe72700068aeed9a5cdb71
#
_cell.length_a   1.000
_cell.length_b   1.000
_cell.length_c   1.000
_cell.angle_alpha   90.00
_cell.angle_beta   90.00
_cell.angle_gamma   90.00
#
_symmetry.space_group_name_H-M   'P 1'
#
loop_
_entity.id
_entity.type
_entity.pdbx_description
1 polymer ?
#
loop_
_entity_poly.entity_id
_entity_poly.type
_entity_poly.pdbx_seq_one_letter_code
_entity_poly.pdbx_strand_id
1 'polypeptide(L)'
;MKNNLGLSWRALTIYATLIIIFCIVMFRIFAIQFNDRDFLGSKGERMLNTSRVITALRGGIYDRNNFPLAVSVVQYNLFALRNFSKEEYSAIKKILAINQSFDEIDELKRKSLLFSNLDFSQHERIKALRLNGVEIESFQKRYYPLGEQASPFIGFAGKDGNGLEGLENILDDRLSGIAGMEIVTRNASRKPKEVSPVTPGQNFNLTIDSRIQFYTFKHLSRFIIANNAKGGSAIVLDNHSGEILAIASYPSYNPNSRSRIIQRNRVLVDAFEPGSIIKPLVLAKGIDLGLITLDQVIDTSPGFISLNNRKISDPRNYGE
;
A
#
# COMPACT_ATOMS: atom_id res chain seq x y z
N MET A 1 -28.16 -59.97 69.40
CA MET A 1 -28.85 -59.78 68.12
C MET A 1 -27.81 -59.51 67.06
N LYS A 2 -27.46 -60.50 66.24
CA LYS A 2 -26.58 -60.33 65.10
C LYS A 2 -27.46 -60.02 63.89
N ASN A 3 -27.49 -58.77 63.43
CA ASN A 3 -28.11 -58.39 62.19
C ASN A 3 -27.16 -58.79 61.04
N ASN A 4 -27.36 -59.99 60.52
CA ASN A 4 -26.81 -60.35 59.22
C ASN A 4 -27.58 -59.62 58.13
N LEU A 5 -27.09 -58.48 57.71
CA LEU A 5 -27.50 -57.87 56.45
C LEU A 5 -26.98 -58.74 55.30
N GLY A 6 -27.72 -59.85 55.03
CA GLY A 6 -27.52 -60.67 53.84
C GLY A 6 -27.89 -59.86 52.60
N LEU A 7 -26.90 -59.19 51.98
CA LEU A 7 -27.12 -58.55 50.67
C LEU A 7 -27.65 -59.61 49.70
N SER A 8 -28.86 -59.40 49.16
CA SER A 8 -29.42 -60.32 48.18
C SER A 8 -28.48 -60.37 46.94
N TRP A 9 -28.33 -61.58 46.35
CA TRP A 9 -27.51 -61.75 45.15
C TRP A 9 -27.76 -60.71 44.07
N ARG A 10 -29.00 -60.23 43.92
CA ARG A 10 -29.42 -59.15 43.02
C ARG A 10 -28.79 -57.81 43.40
N ALA A 11 -28.69 -57.46 44.63
CA ALA A 11 -28.05 -56.27 45.10
C ALA A 11 -26.52 -56.29 44.82
N LEU A 12 -25.89 -57.45 45.04
CA LEU A 12 -24.45 -57.68 44.77
C LEU A 12 -24.14 -57.50 43.28
N THR A 13 -25.00 -58.04 42.38
CA THR A 13 -24.80 -57.85 40.92
C THR A 13 -24.95 -56.39 40.51
N ILE A 14 -25.91 -55.64 41.07
CA ILE A 14 -26.08 -54.19 40.82
C ILE A 14 -24.83 -53.44 41.28
N TYR A 15 -24.32 -53.67 42.47
CA TYR A 15 -23.14 -53.00 42.96
C TYR A 15 -21.89 -53.34 42.11
N ALA A 16 -21.73 -54.60 41.74
CA ALA A 16 -20.60 -55.04 40.85
C ALA A 16 -20.68 -54.32 39.49
N THR A 17 -21.86 -54.21 38.89
CA THR A 17 -22.05 -53.49 37.61
C THR A 17 -21.73 -52.00 37.76
N LEU A 18 -22.18 -51.33 38.84
CA LEU A 18 -21.86 -49.93 39.09
C LEU A 18 -20.35 -49.67 39.29
N ILE A 19 -19.66 -50.61 40.01
CA ILE A 19 -18.20 -50.52 40.19
C ILE A 19 -17.48 -50.69 38.87
N ILE A 20 -17.88 -51.63 38.01
CA ILE A 20 -17.30 -51.83 36.67
C ILE A 20 -17.49 -50.57 35.82
N ILE A 21 -18.69 -50.00 35.77
CA ILE A 21 -18.95 -48.75 35.04
C ILE A 21 -18.08 -47.64 35.58
N PHE A 22 -17.98 -47.48 36.90
CA PHE A 22 -17.11 -46.47 37.54
C PHE A 22 -15.63 -46.64 37.15
N CYS A 23 -15.12 -47.88 37.20
CA CYS A 23 -13.75 -48.16 36.78
C CYS A 23 -13.50 -47.83 35.28
N ILE A 24 -14.45 -48.16 34.41
CA ILE A 24 -14.36 -47.80 32.98
C ILE A 24 -14.30 -46.26 32.78
N VAL A 25 -15.16 -45.52 33.48
CA VAL A 25 -15.16 -44.08 33.41
C VAL A 25 -13.86 -43.50 33.95
N MET A 26 -13.36 -43.97 35.10
CA MET A 26 -12.09 -43.52 35.67
C MET A 26 -10.89 -43.84 34.75
N PHE A 27 -10.89 -45.03 34.17
CA PHE A 27 -9.87 -45.40 33.16
C PHE A 27 -9.89 -44.48 31.94
N ARG A 28 -11.10 -44.17 31.47
CA ARG A 28 -11.26 -43.24 30.33
C ARG A 28 -10.80 -41.83 30.67
N ILE A 29 -11.14 -41.29 31.85
CA ILE A 29 -10.66 -40.01 32.34
C ILE A 29 -9.12 -40.01 32.41
N PHE A 30 -8.52 -41.06 32.97
CA PHE A 30 -7.08 -41.19 33.04
C PHE A 30 -6.43 -41.18 31.64
N ALA A 31 -6.99 -41.96 30.71
CA ALA A 31 -6.49 -42.05 29.33
C ALA A 31 -6.54 -40.66 28.64
N ILE A 32 -7.64 -39.90 28.81
CA ILE A 32 -7.77 -38.55 28.27
C ILE A 32 -6.77 -37.58 28.91
N GLN A 33 -6.52 -37.68 30.20
CA GLN A 33 -5.59 -36.80 30.90
C GLN A 33 -4.13 -37.06 30.61
N PHE A 34 -3.75 -38.30 30.35
CA PHE A 34 -2.35 -38.71 30.14
C PHE A 34 -2.00 -38.92 28.66
N ASN A 35 -2.80 -39.70 27.91
CA ASN A 35 -2.47 -40.05 26.53
C ASN A 35 -2.89 -38.94 25.53
N ASP A 36 -4.08 -38.37 25.75
CA ASP A 36 -4.65 -37.43 24.76
C ASP A 36 -4.45 -35.95 25.16
N ARG A 37 -3.72 -35.69 26.26
CA ARG A 37 -3.51 -34.33 26.82
C ARG A 37 -2.94 -33.36 25.80
N ASP A 38 -1.85 -33.73 25.13
CA ASP A 38 -1.16 -32.82 24.20
C ASP A 38 -1.97 -32.63 22.93
N PHE A 39 -2.62 -33.66 22.45
CA PHE A 39 -3.51 -33.58 21.28
C PHE A 39 -4.75 -32.71 21.57
N LEU A 40 -5.45 -32.94 22.67
CA LEU A 40 -6.63 -32.19 23.04
C LEU A 40 -6.29 -30.75 23.44
N GLY A 41 -5.14 -30.55 24.11
CA GLY A 41 -4.60 -29.24 24.44
C GLY A 41 -4.32 -28.41 23.19
N SER A 42 -3.56 -28.98 22.23
CA SER A 42 -3.24 -28.32 20.98
C SER A 42 -4.47 -28.04 20.11
N LYS A 43 -5.46 -28.95 20.11
CA LYS A 43 -6.73 -28.76 19.41
C LYS A 43 -7.57 -27.66 20.06
N GLY A 44 -7.60 -27.59 21.40
CA GLY A 44 -8.25 -26.53 22.16
C GLY A 44 -7.60 -25.17 21.91
N GLU A 45 -6.28 -25.08 21.94
CA GLU A 45 -5.54 -23.86 21.61
C GLU A 45 -5.81 -23.37 20.18
N ARG A 46 -5.81 -24.26 19.19
CA ARG A 46 -6.16 -23.90 17.81
C ARG A 46 -7.59 -23.40 17.64
N MET A 47 -8.54 -23.89 18.43
CA MET A 47 -9.94 -23.42 18.41
C MET A 47 -10.12 -22.10 19.13
N LEU A 48 -9.31 -21.83 20.15
CA LEU A 48 -9.41 -20.63 20.99
C LEU A 48 -8.54 -19.50 20.47
N ASN A 49 -7.42 -19.80 19.83
CA ASN A 49 -6.47 -18.82 19.36
C ASN A 49 -6.69 -18.53 17.88
N THR A 50 -6.85 -17.28 17.56
CA THR A 50 -6.90 -16.78 16.18
C THR A 50 -5.65 -15.91 15.96
N SER A 51 -4.79 -16.30 15.03
CA SER A 51 -3.67 -15.45 14.62
C SER A 51 -4.17 -14.32 13.71
N ARG A 52 -3.76 -13.11 14.01
CA ARG A 52 -4.02 -11.93 13.21
C ARG A 52 -2.69 -11.32 12.77
N VAL A 53 -2.55 -11.10 11.47
CA VAL A 53 -1.43 -10.35 10.92
C VAL A 53 -1.75 -8.85 11.05
N ILE A 54 -0.81 -8.11 11.65
CA ILE A 54 -0.88 -6.66 11.74
C ILE A 54 0.01 -6.09 10.65
N THR A 55 -0.58 -5.46 9.65
CA THR A 55 0.15 -4.83 8.55
C THR A 55 1.02 -3.67 9.06
N ALA A 56 2.28 -3.65 8.62
CA ALA A 56 3.18 -2.54 8.90
C ALA A 56 2.71 -1.27 8.19
N LEU A 57 2.96 -0.11 8.79
CA LEU A 57 2.72 1.17 8.13
C LEU A 57 3.77 1.34 7.02
N ARG A 58 3.30 1.48 5.78
CA ARG A 58 4.18 1.74 4.64
C ARG A 58 4.84 3.10 4.76
N GLY A 59 6.15 3.17 4.60
CA GLY A 59 6.96 4.38 4.69
C GLY A 59 6.54 5.46 3.70
N GLY A 60 6.76 6.71 4.05
CA GLY A 60 6.44 7.88 3.22
C GLY A 60 7.55 8.20 2.22
N ILE A 61 7.16 8.79 1.08
CA ILE A 61 8.08 9.43 0.14
C ILE A 61 7.83 10.92 0.21
N TYR A 62 8.88 11.71 0.41
CA TYR A 62 8.83 13.14 0.62
C TYR A 62 9.75 13.87 -0.37
N ASP A 63 9.45 15.13 -0.61
CA ASP A 63 10.35 16.02 -1.35
C ASP A 63 11.50 16.51 -0.46
N ARG A 64 12.42 17.30 -1.02
CA ARG A 64 13.57 17.87 -0.30
C ARG A 64 13.18 18.78 0.87
N ASN A 65 11.95 19.30 0.89
CA ASN A 65 11.40 20.18 1.92
C ASN A 65 10.45 19.46 2.88
N ASN A 66 10.46 18.11 2.90
CA ASN A 66 9.55 17.25 3.66
C ASN A 66 8.06 17.37 3.24
N PHE A 67 7.76 17.89 2.05
CA PHE A 67 6.41 17.84 1.51
C PHE A 67 6.07 16.40 1.09
N PRO A 68 4.92 15.84 1.50
CA PRO A 68 4.56 14.47 1.17
C PRO A 68 4.28 14.30 -0.34
N LEU A 69 4.94 13.33 -0.96
CA LEU A 69 4.72 12.91 -2.35
C LEU A 69 3.90 11.61 -2.42
N ALA A 70 4.13 10.70 -1.48
CA ALA A 70 3.35 9.49 -1.27
C ALA A 70 3.32 9.14 0.22
N VAL A 71 2.13 9.08 0.82
CA VAL A 71 1.95 8.77 2.24
C VAL A 71 0.82 7.77 2.45
N SER A 72 0.93 6.97 3.52
CA SER A 72 -0.13 6.05 3.93
C SER A 72 -1.00 6.72 4.99
N VAL A 73 -2.31 6.74 4.76
CA VAL A 73 -3.30 7.27 5.67
C VAL A 73 -4.16 6.11 6.17
N VAL A 74 -4.34 6.03 7.49
CA VAL A 74 -5.26 5.05 8.06
C VAL A 74 -6.69 5.50 7.80
N GLN A 75 -7.47 4.65 7.19
CA GLN A 75 -8.90 4.82 6.99
C GLN A 75 -9.65 3.63 7.59
N TYR A 76 -10.96 3.78 7.73
CA TYR A 76 -11.78 2.77 8.38
C TYR A 76 -12.95 2.38 7.49
N ASN A 77 -13.29 1.09 7.50
CA ASN A 77 -14.51 0.55 6.91
C ASN A 77 -15.46 0.15 8.02
N LEU A 78 -16.71 0.51 7.87
CA LEU A 78 -17.79 0.14 8.78
C LEU A 78 -18.59 -1.02 8.18
N PHE A 79 -18.73 -2.08 8.94
CA PHE A 79 -19.50 -3.26 8.56
C PHE A 79 -20.69 -3.48 9.49
N ALA A 80 -21.82 -3.88 8.92
CA ALA A 80 -22.94 -4.45 9.67
C ALA A 80 -22.67 -5.92 9.95
N LEU A 81 -22.94 -6.35 11.17
CA LEU A 81 -22.94 -7.74 11.59
C LEU A 81 -24.37 -8.29 11.52
N ARG A 82 -24.53 -9.61 11.68
CA ARG A 82 -25.83 -10.30 11.60
C ARG A 82 -26.88 -9.79 12.60
N ASN A 83 -26.45 -9.20 13.71
CA ASN A 83 -27.31 -8.63 14.76
C ASN A 83 -27.48 -7.11 14.65
N PHE A 84 -27.18 -6.52 13.49
CA PHE A 84 -27.33 -5.08 13.24
C PHE A 84 -28.79 -4.68 13.21
N SER A 85 -29.17 -3.65 13.99
CA SER A 85 -30.56 -3.22 14.15
C SER A 85 -30.88 -1.92 13.41
N LYS A 86 -32.19 -1.65 13.23
CA LYS A 86 -32.67 -0.38 12.64
C LYS A 86 -32.36 0.83 13.51
N GLU A 87 -32.31 0.67 14.83
CA GLU A 87 -31.95 1.72 15.78
C GLU A 87 -30.48 2.09 15.62
N GLU A 88 -29.58 1.09 15.51
CA GLU A 88 -28.17 1.28 15.26
C GLU A 88 -27.94 1.96 13.92
N TYR A 89 -28.65 1.53 12.87
CA TYR A 89 -28.60 2.18 11.57
C TYR A 89 -28.99 3.67 11.65
N SER A 90 -30.09 3.99 12.35
CA SER A 90 -30.55 5.38 12.52
C SER A 90 -29.53 6.25 13.25
N ALA A 91 -28.83 5.69 14.25
CA ALA A 91 -27.77 6.38 14.98
C ALA A 91 -26.56 6.69 14.07
N ILE A 92 -26.15 5.72 13.24
CA ILE A 92 -25.05 5.88 12.30
C ILE A 92 -25.42 6.86 11.19
N LYS A 93 -26.65 6.79 10.67
CA LYS A 93 -27.12 7.70 9.61
C LYS A 93 -27.08 9.17 10.00
N LYS A 94 -27.23 9.51 11.28
CA LYS A 94 -27.08 10.88 11.79
C LYS A 94 -25.64 11.38 11.74
N ILE A 95 -24.66 10.48 11.77
CA ILE A 95 -23.23 10.80 11.74
C ILE A 95 -22.70 10.82 10.31
N LEU A 96 -23.14 9.85 9.51
CA LEU A 96 -22.72 9.64 8.14
C LEU A 96 -23.88 9.94 7.20
N ALA A 97 -23.60 10.65 6.10
CA ALA A 97 -24.57 10.86 5.03
C ALA A 97 -24.73 9.55 4.21
N ILE A 98 -25.39 8.54 4.80
CA ILE A 98 -25.64 7.26 4.13
C ILE A 98 -26.92 7.38 3.31
N ASN A 99 -26.82 7.15 2.00
CA ASN A 99 -27.96 7.18 1.06
C ASN A 99 -28.63 5.80 0.91
N GLN A 100 -27.95 4.72 1.31
CA GLN A 100 -28.45 3.36 1.23
C GLN A 100 -29.62 3.16 2.22
N SER A 101 -30.67 2.42 1.84
CA SER A 101 -31.75 2.03 2.75
C SER A 101 -31.30 0.90 3.68
N PHE A 102 -31.90 0.82 4.87
CA PHE A 102 -31.68 -0.31 5.79
C PHE A 102 -32.06 -1.65 5.14
N ASP A 103 -33.16 -1.67 4.38
CA ASP A 103 -33.68 -2.87 3.72
C ASP A 103 -32.78 -3.39 2.58
N GLU A 104 -31.85 -2.58 2.12
CA GLU A 104 -30.82 -2.98 1.14
C GLU A 104 -29.61 -3.68 1.77
N ILE A 105 -29.55 -3.72 3.10
CA ILE A 105 -28.50 -4.41 3.83
C ILE A 105 -28.80 -5.89 3.80
N ASP A 106 -27.90 -6.66 3.22
CA ASP A 106 -28.05 -8.11 3.05
C ASP A 106 -27.94 -8.82 4.42
N GLU A 107 -29.08 -9.07 5.06
CA GLU A 107 -29.17 -9.74 6.37
C GLU A 107 -28.65 -11.19 6.33
N LEU A 108 -28.60 -11.81 5.16
CA LEU A 108 -28.10 -13.17 4.97
C LEU A 108 -26.58 -13.25 5.10
N LYS A 109 -25.89 -12.15 4.89
CA LYS A 109 -24.44 -12.09 5.05
C LYS A 109 -24.06 -11.96 6.51
N ARG A 110 -23.03 -12.73 6.89
CA ARG A 110 -22.44 -12.66 8.22
C ARG A 110 -21.85 -11.26 8.53
N LYS A 111 -21.44 -10.55 7.48
CA LYS A 111 -20.80 -9.23 7.54
C LYS A 111 -21.04 -8.50 6.22
N SER A 112 -21.64 -7.31 6.27
CA SER A 112 -21.95 -6.46 5.12
C SER A 112 -21.30 -5.11 5.26
N LEU A 113 -20.66 -4.59 4.19
CA LEU A 113 -20.04 -3.26 4.18
C LEU A 113 -21.15 -2.18 4.18
N LEU A 114 -21.18 -1.34 5.21
CA LEU A 114 -22.10 -0.20 5.33
C LEU A 114 -21.49 1.08 4.77
N PHE A 115 -20.22 1.34 5.09
CA PHE A 115 -19.57 2.55 4.70
C PHE A 115 -18.05 2.32 4.56
N SER A 116 -17.45 2.94 3.56
CA SER A 116 -16.00 2.84 3.31
C SER A 116 -15.34 4.21 3.42
N ASN A 117 -14.05 4.21 3.74
CA ASN A 117 -13.21 5.39 3.84
C ASN A 117 -13.69 6.41 4.91
N LEU A 118 -14.07 5.92 6.10
CA LEU A 118 -14.30 6.79 7.24
C LEU A 118 -13.01 7.53 7.60
N ASP A 119 -13.12 8.80 7.89
CA ASP A 119 -12.03 9.56 8.50
C ASP A 119 -11.94 9.28 10.01
N PHE A 120 -10.87 9.79 10.63
CA PHE A 120 -10.63 9.59 12.07
C PHE A 120 -11.76 10.17 12.95
N SER A 121 -12.31 11.32 12.59
CA SER A 121 -13.38 11.97 13.34
C SER A 121 -14.69 11.16 13.29
N GLN A 122 -15.05 10.68 12.11
CA GLN A 122 -16.21 9.80 11.91
C GLN A 122 -16.04 8.47 12.67
N HIS A 123 -14.82 7.87 12.61
CA HIS A 123 -14.49 6.66 13.36
C HIS A 123 -14.71 6.85 14.86
N GLU A 124 -14.14 7.90 15.48
CA GLU A 124 -14.27 8.15 16.91
C GLU A 124 -15.72 8.41 17.32
N ARG A 125 -16.50 9.13 16.50
CA ARG A 125 -17.92 9.37 16.76
C ARG A 125 -18.75 8.08 16.73
N ILE A 126 -18.50 7.18 15.80
CA ILE A 126 -19.21 5.90 15.71
C ILE A 126 -18.79 4.98 16.86
N LYS A 127 -17.49 4.92 17.17
CA LYS A 127 -16.96 4.13 18.27
C LYS A 127 -17.54 4.54 19.64
N ALA A 128 -17.78 5.85 19.82
CA ALA A 128 -18.39 6.40 21.03
C ALA A 128 -19.84 5.90 21.25
N LEU A 129 -20.54 5.51 20.19
CA LEU A 129 -21.92 4.95 20.29
C LEU A 129 -21.95 3.54 20.90
N ARG A 130 -20.81 2.84 20.97
CA ARG A 130 -20.68 1.47 21.55
C ARG A 130 -21.71 0.47 21.01
N LEU A 131 -21.94 0.50 19.69
CA LEU A 131 -22.90 -0.37 19.04
C LEU A 131 -22.38 -1.80 18.98
N ASN A 132 -23.28 -2.78 19.18
CA ASN A 132 -22.92 -4.20 19.16
C ASN A 132 -23.09 -4.86 17.78
N GLY A 133 -23.92 -4.26 16.93
CA GLY A 133 -24.22 -4.76 15.59
C GLY A 133 -23.26 -4.31 14.51
N VAL A 134 -22.17 -3.62 14.86
CA VAL A 134 -21.20 -3.10 13.89
C VAL A 134 -19.78 -3.52 14.21
N GLU A 135 -18.97 -3.61 13.17
CA GLU A 135 -17.53 -3.82 13.26
C GLU A 135 -16.79 -2.78 12.43
N ILE A 136 -15.76 -2.17 13.01
CA ILE A 136 -14.92 -1.20 12.31
C ILE A 136 -13.58 -1.86 12.05
N GLU A 137 -13.17 -1.90 10.78
CA GLU A 137 -11.86 -2.37 10.37
C GLU A 137 -11.03 -1.22 9.84
N SER A 138 -9.81 -1.08 10.37
CA SER A 138 -8.83 -0.13 9.83
C SER A 138 -8.10 -0.75 8.64
N PHE A 139 -7.81 0.07 7.66
CA PHE A 139 -6.93 -0.28 6.55
C PHE A 139 -6.07 0.91 6.17
N GLN A 140 -4.97 0.65 5.49
CA GLN A 140 -4.08 1.70 5.01
C GLN A 140 -4.45 2.03 3.57
N LYS A 141 -4.60 3.34 3.29
CA LYS A 141 -4.78 3.85 1.94
C LYS A 141 -3.59 4.70 1.56
N ARG A 142 -2.97 4.37 0.45
CA ARG A 142 -1.89 5.18 -0.12
C ARG A 142 -2.48 6.43 -0.76
N TYR A 143 -1.88 7.59 -0.50
CA TYR A 143 -2.32 8.89 -1.01
C TYR A 143 -1.14 9.63 -1.63
N TYR A 144 -1.38 10.24 -2.78
CA TYR A 144 -0.40 10.94 -3.60
C TYR A 144 -0.84 12.41 -3.77
N PRO A 145 -0.35 13.33 -2.94
CA PRO A 145 -0.81 14.74 -2.93
C PRO A 145 -0.67 15.47 -4.27
N LEU A 146 0.41 15.22 -5.01
CA LEU A 146 0.62 15.82 -6.33
C LEU A 146 -0.16 15.14 -7.46
N GLY A 147 -0.82 14.02 -7.21
CA GLY A 147 -1.64 13.33 -8.20
C GLY A 147 -0.89 13.06 -9.52
N GLU A 148 -1.46 13.51 -10.64
CA GLU A 148 -0.89 13.29 -11.98
C GLU A 148 0.46 13.97 -12.22
N GLN A 149 0.82 14.96 -11.41
CA GLN A 149 2.04 15.75 -11.61
C GLN A 149 3.31 14.95 -11.31
N ALA A 150 3.22 13.97 -10.40
CA ALA A 150 4.35 13.17 -9.96
C ALA A 150 4.21 11.67 -10.25
N SER A 151 3.03 11.22 -10.68
CA SER A 151 2.74 9.79 -10.85
C SER A 151 3.70 9.05 -11.78
N PRO A 152 4.20 9.61 -12.91
CA PRO A 152 5.06 8.85 -13.81
C PRO A 152 6.38 8.40 -13.18
N PHE A 153 6.90 9.11 -12.18
CA PHE A 153 8.13 8.70 -11.49
C PHE A 153 7.87 8.10 -10.09
N ILE A 154 6.85 8.58 -9.37
CA ILE A 154 6.48 7.99 -8.09
C ILE A 154 5.87 6.61 -8.27
N GLY A 155 5.02 6.45 -9.30
CA GLY A 155 4.24 5.24 -9.50
C GLY A 155 3.05 5.14 -8.54
N PHE A 156 2.65 3.93 -8.21
CA PHE A 156 1.57 3.67 -7.25
C PHE A 156 1.73 2.31 -6.58
N ALA A 157 1.09 2.17 -5.42
CA ALA A 157 0.93 0.91 -4.70
C ALA A 157 -0.47 0.30 -4.94
N GLY A 158 -0.54 -1.02 -4.95
CA GLY A 158 -1.77 -1.78 -5.04
C GLY A 158 -2.63 -1.68 -3.77
N LYS A 159 -3.81 -2.30 -3.80
CA LYS A 159 -4.70 -2.35 -2.64
C LYS A 159 -4.14 -3.20 -1.50
N ASP A 160 -3.28 -4.15 -1.82
CA ASP A 160 -2.53 -5.02 -0.93
C ASP A 160 -1.34 -4.30 -0.27
N GLY A 161 -1.05 -3.06 -0.70
CA GLY A 161 0.04 -2.24 -0.18
C GLY A 161 1.37 -2.44 -0.91
N ASN A 162 1.47 -3.35 -1.88
CA ASN A 162 2.70 -3.61 -2.65
C ASN A 162 2.89 -2.54 -3.72
N GLY A 163 4.13 -2.10 -3.93
CA GLY A 163 4.49 -1.17 -5.00
C GLY A 163 4.38 -1.84 -6.37
N LEU A 164 3.67 -1.21 -7.31
CA LEU A 164 3.41 -1.78 -8.64
C LEU A 164 4.17 -1.06 -9.73
N GLU A 165 4.50 0.21 -9.57
CA GLU A 165 5.16 1.02 -10.58
C GLU A 165 6.03 2.11 -9.95
N GLY A 166 7.01 2.63 -10.72
CA GLY A 166 7.87 3.75 -10.34
C GLY A 166 8.69 3.51 -9.07
N LEU A 167 8.92 4.56 -8.30
CA LEU A 167 9.66 4.49 -7.04
C LEU A 167 8.95 3.63 -5.99
N GLU A 168 7.62 3.58 -6.02
CA GLU A 168 6.85 2.68 -5.15
C GLU A 168 7.25 1.22 -5.34
N ASN A 169 7.48 0.79 -6.58
CA ASN A 169 7.94 -0.58 -6.89
C ASN A 169 9.43 -0.77 -6.60
N ILE A 170 10.27 0.18 -7.02
CA ILE A 170 11.73 0.07 -6.85
C ILE A 170 12.13 0.02 -5.36
N LEU A 171 11.41 0.76 -4.52
CA LEU A 171 11.68 0.87 -3.09
C LEU A 171 10.75 -0.02 -2.24
N ASP A 172 10.00 -0.94 -2.85
CA ASP A 172 8.92 -1.67 -2.19
C ASP A 172 9.39 -2.40 -0.93
N ASP A 173 10.47 -3.15 -1.01
CA ASP A 173 11.04 -3.92 0.12
C ASP A 173 11.35 -3.03 1.34
N ARG A 174 11.76 -1.78 1.09
CA ARG A 174 12.14 -0.83 2.13
C ARG A 174 10.94 -0.03 2.63
N LEU A 175 10.00 0.29 1.74
CA LEU A 175 8.76 1.02 2.06
C LEU A 175 7.76 0.16 2.82
N SER A 176 7.66 -1.14 2.53
CA SER A 176 6.58 -2.00 3.06
C SER A 176 6.70 -2.31 4.55
N GLY A 177 7.91 -2.26 5.11
CA GLY A 177 8.17 -2.66 6.50
C GLY A 177 7.95 -4.15 6.73
N ILE A 178 7.88 -4.55 7.99
CA ILE A 178 7.70 -5.95 8.40
C ILE A 178 6.40 -6.06 9.19
N ALA A 179 5.48 -6.88 8.69
CA ALA A 179 4.23 -7.16 9.36
C ALA A 179 4.46 -7.89 10.70
N GLY A 180 3.70 -7.52 11.71
CA GLY A 180 3.68 -8.21 12.99
C GLY A 180 2.63 -9.30 13.03
N MET A 181 2.70 -10.14 14.07
CA MET A 181 1.73 -11.18 14.33
C MET A 181 1.22 -11.08 15.78
N GLU A 182 -0.07 -11.17 15.93
CA GLU A 182 -0.78 -11.15 17.20
C GLU A 182 -1.66 -12.40 17.31
N ILE A 183 -1.65 -13.04 18.47
CA ILE A 183 -2.59 -14.11 18.78
C ILE A 183 -3.68 -13.55 19.69
N VAL A 184 -4.92 -13.60 19.21
CA VAL A 184 -6.11 -13.23 19.98
C VAL A 184 -6.77 -14.49 20.50
N THR A 185 -6.78 -14.67 21.83
CA THR A 185 -7.48 -15.79 22.49
C THR A 185 -8.93 -15.44 22.72
N ARG A 186 -9.86 -16.32 22.35
CA ARG A 186 -11.32 -16.17 22.53
C ARG A 186 -11.81 -16.39 23.96
N ASN A 187 -10.97 -16.19 24.97
CA ASN A 187 -11.40 -16.28 26.38
C ASN A 187 -11.99 -14.94 26.87
N ALA A 188 -12.54 -14.94 28.08
CA ALA A 188 -13.16 -13.76 28.70
C ALA A 188 -12.22 -12.57 28.82
N SER A 189 -10.91 -12.80 28.91
CA SER A 189 -9.90 -11.76 29.04
C SER A 189 -9.56 -11.04 27.74
N ARG A 190 -9.81 -11.65 26.57
CA ARG A 190 -9.57 -11.11 25.20
C ARG A 190 -8.30 -10.26 25.03
N LYS A 191 -7.33 -10.42 25.90
CA LYS A 191 -6.05 -9.68 25.78
C LYS A 191 -5.24 -10.30 24.65
N PRO A 192 -4.90 -9.52 23.63
CA PRO A 192 -4.03 -9.99 22.57
C PRO A 192 -2.63 -10.27 23.14
N LYS A 193 -2.00 -11.33 22.64
CA LYS A 193 -0.61 -11.63 22.90
C LYS A 193 0.17 -11.34 21.62
N GLU A 194 1.05 -10.38 21.69
CA GLU A 194 1.99 -10.08 20.61
C GLU A 194 2.98 -11.26 20.45
N VAL A 195 3.12 -11.74 19.21
CA VAL A 195 4.06 -12.83 18.87
C VAL A 195 5.27 -12.26 18.16
N SER A 196 5.06 -11.27 17.27
CA SER A 196 6.15 -10.53 16.65
C SER A 196 5.78 -9.05 16.51
N PRO A 197 6.73 -8.14 16.75
CA PRO A 197 6.49 -6.71 16.65
C PRO A 197 6.31 -6.28 15.19
N VAL A 198 5.54 -5.22 14.99
CA VAL A 198 5.41 -4.53 13.71
C VAL A 198 6.60 -3.59 13.52
N THR A 199 7.29 -3.67 12.39
CA THR A 199 8.33 -2.72 12.02
C THR A 199 7.83 -1.87 10.85
N PRO A 200 7.63 -0.53 11.03
CA PRO A 200 7.17 0.33 9.96
C PRO A 200 8.19 0.42 8.83
N GLY A 201 7.72 0.72 7.61
CA GLY A 201 8.58 0.94 6.47
C GLY A 201 9.43 2.20 6.60
N GLN A 202 10.52 2.24 5.85
CA GLN A 202 11.47 3.36 5.84
C GLN A 202 10.89 4.54 5.05
N ASN A 203 11.07 5.75 5.56
CA ASN A 203 10.77 6.98 4.82
C ASN A 203 11.93 7.38 3.89
N PHE A 204 11.59 8.00 2.75
CA PHE A 204 12.57 8.50 1.78
C PHE A 204 12.34 9.97 1.48
N ASN A 205 13.43 10.74 1.49
CA ASN A 205 13.43 12.11 1.00
C ASN A 205 14.12 12.12 -0.37
N LEU A 206 13.45 12.69 -1.37
CA LEU A 206 13.95 12.86 -2.73
C LEU A 206 14.58 14.25 -2.88
N THR A 207 15.36 14.43 -3.93
CA THR A 207 15.90 15.72 -4.35
C THR A 207 14.85 16.63 -4.99
N ILE A 208 13.69 16.09 -5.35
CA ILE A 208 12.56 16.80 -5.96
C ILE A 208 12.11 17.97 -5.07
N ASP A 209 11.83 19.12 -5.68
CA ASP A 209 11.10 20.23 -5.07
C ASP A 209 9.67 20.21 -5.62
N SER A 210 8.69 20.03 -4.76
CA SER A 210 7.27 19.89 -5.14
C SER A 210 6.71 21.12 -5.85
N ARG A 211 7.22 22.33 -5.56
CA ARG A 211 6.83 23.57 -6.22
C ARG A 211 7.37 23.63 -7.65
N ILE A 212 8.65 23.28 -7.83
CA ILE A 212 9.27 23.22 -9.16
C ILE A 212 8.58 22.12 -9.98
N GLN A 213 8.32 20.96 -9.39
CA GLN A 213 7.59 19.86 -10.01
C GLN A 213 6.21 20.29 -10.50
N PHE A 214 5.45 21.00 -9.65
CA PHE A 214 4.12 21.51 -10.00
C PHE A 214 4.18 22.45 -11.21
N TYR A 215 5.06 23.45 -11.20
CA TYR A 215 5.17 24.39 -12.31
C TYR A 215 5.69 23.73 -13.58
N THR A 216 6.69 22.82 -13.48
CA THR A 216 7.21 22.07 -14.62
C THR A 216 6.11 21.29 -15.31
N PHE A 217 5.33 20.50 -14.56
CA PHE A 217 4.22 19.75 -15.13
C PHE A 217 3.13 20.64 -15.71
N LYS A 218 2.74 21.69 -14.99
CA LYS A 218 1.72 22.66 -15.42
C LYS A 218 2.07 23.32 -16.75
N HIS A 219 3.30 23.80 -16.90
CA HIS A 219 3.73 24.45 -18.14
C HIS A 219 3.91 23.44 -19.27
N LEU A 220 4.51 22.28 -19.00
CA LEU A 220 4.65 21.20 -19.98
C LEU A 220 3.30 20.78 -20.54
N SER A 221 2.34 20.46 -19.69
CA SER A 221 1.01 20.00 -20.12
C SER A 221 0.27 21.04 -20.95
N ARG A 222 0.31 22.30 -20.50
CA ARG A 222 -0.30 23.43 -21.26
C ARG A 222 0.33 23.60 -22.63
N PHE A 223 1.64 23.52 -22.73
CA PHE A 223 2.37 23.65 -23.99
C PHE A 223 2.04 22.51 -24.96
N ILE A 224 2.01 21.28 -24.46
CA ILE A 224 1.65 20.10 -25.28
C ILE A 224 0.23 20.22 -25.83
N ILE A 225 -0.73 20.60 -24.98
CA ILE A 225 -2.12 20.77 -25.37
C ILE A 225 -2.26 21.89 -26.39
N ALA A 226 -1.65 23.06 -26.14
CA ALA A 226 -1.73 24.23 -27.04
C ALA A 226 -1.15 23.96 -28.43
N ASN A 227 -0.17 23.07 -28.54
CA ASN A 227 0.47 22.72 -29.80
C ASN A 227 -0.02 21.41 -30.41
N ASN A 228 -1.06 20.80 -29.86
CA ASN A 228 -1.59 19.49 -30.30
C ASN A 228 -0.52 18.41 -30.38
N ALA A 229 0.50 18.47 -29.51
CA ALA A 229 1.55 17.45 -29.49
C ALA A 229 1.05 16.17 -28.81
N LYS A 230 1.59 15.01 -29.23
CA LYS A 230 1.20 13.69 -28.69
C LYS A 230 1.66 13.46 -27.25
N GLY A 231 2.69 14.16 -26.84
CA GLY A 231 3.25 14.06 -25.50
C GLY A 231 4.61 14.75 -25.42
N GLY A 232 5.15 14.79 -24.23
CA GLY A 232 6.48 15.38 -23.98
C GLY A 232 6.95 15.12 -22.56
N SER A 233 8.18 15.53 -22.30
CA SER A 233 8.82 15.37 -21.01
C SER A 233 9.73 16.55 -20.72
N ALA A 234 9.99 16.79 -19.43
CA ALA A 234 10.91 17.83 -18.96
C ALA A 234 11.62 17.36 -17.69
N ILE A 235 12.90 17.69 -17.59
CA ILE A 235 13.71 17.53 -16.37
C ILE A 235 14.25 18.91 -15.99
N VAL A 236 14.24 19.20 -14.68
CA VAL A 236 14.93 20.35 -14.11
C VAL A 236 16.03 19.85 -13.19
N LEU A 237 17.24 20.26 -13.47
CA LEU A 237 18.46 19.87 -12.74
C LEU A 237 19.06 21.09 -12.05
N ASP A 238 19.64 20.86 -10.87
CA ASP A 238 20.56 21.81 -10.27
C ASP A 238 21.93 21.68 -10.94
N ASN A 239 22.44 22.77 -11.52
CA ASN A 239 23.70 22.76 -12.27
C ASN A 239 24.93 22.53 -11.40
N HIS A 240 24.86 22.79 -10.10
CA HIS A 240 25.99 22.66 -9.18
C HIS A 240 26.06 21.25 -8.57
N SER A 241 24.91 20.73 -8.13
CA SER A 241 24.84 19.43 -7.46
C SER A 241 24.53 18.27 -8.41
N GLY A 242 23.91 18.55 -9.58
CA GLY A 242 23.37 17.53 -10.49
C GLY A 242 22.06 16.91 -9.99
N GLU A 243 21.51 17.40 -8.89
CA GLU A 243 20.26 16.88 -8.33
C GLU A 243 19.07 17.15 -9.26
N ILE A 244 18.18 16.15 -9.38
CA ILE A 244 16.91 16.30 -10.10
C ILE A 244 15.92 17.03 -9.21
N LEU A 245 15.55 18.25 -9.57
CA LEU A 245 14.57 19.09 -8.86
C LEU A 245 13.13 18.85 -9.33
N ALA A 246 12.96 18.50 -10.60
CA ALA A 246 11.68 18.10 -11.17
C ALA A 246 11.85 17.15 -12.34
N ILE A 247 10.89 16.25 -12.51
CA ILE A 247 10.78 15.29 -13.60
C ILE A 247 9.33 15.13 -14.01
N ALA A 248 8.96 15.63 -15.17
CA ALA A 248 7.59 15.68 -15.65
C ALA A 248 7.41 14.93 -16.98
N SER A 249 6.34 14.20 -17.12
CA SER A 249 5.91 13.53 -18.35
C SER A 249 4.44 13.80 -18.60
N TYR A 250 4.06 14.06 -19.85
CA TYR A 250 2.67 14.20 -20.28
C TYR A 250 2.43 13.39 -21.57
N PRO A 251 1.28 12.69 -21.73
CA PRO A 251 0.18 12.58 -20.78
C PRO A 251 0.58 11.83 -19.49
N SER A 252 -0.19 12.05 -18.44
CA SER A 252 0.00 11.47 -17.12
C SER A 252 -1.31 10.86 -16.59
N TYR A 253 -1.30 10.29 -15.40
CA TYR A 253 -2.45 9.69 -14.74
C TYR A 253 -2.52 10.09 -13.26
N ASN A 254 -3.73 10.05 -12.67
CA ASN A 254 -3.88 10.28 -11.24
C ASN A 254 -3.90 8.94 -10.49
N PRO A 255 -2.88 8.62 -9.68
CA PRO A 255 -2.81 7.35 -8.96
C PRO A 255 -3.88 7.23 -7.85
N ASN A 256 -4.47 8.35 -7.41
CA ASN A 256 -5.57 8.34 -6.43
C ASN A 256 -6.91 7.93 -7.06
N SER A 257 -7.05 8.01 -8.38
CA SER A 257 -8.24 7.60 -9.10
C SER A 257 -8.16 6.13 -9.51
N ARG A 258 -9.32 5.51 -9.76
CA ARG A 258 -9.38 4.12 -10.28
C ARG A 258 -9.15 4.03 -11.79
N SER A 259 -8.71 5.09 -12.44
CA SER A 259 -8.39 5.06 -13.86
C SER A 259 -7.24 4.09 -14.11
N ARG A 260 -7.45 3.14 -15.03
CA ARG A 260 -6.47 2.10 -15.38
C ARG A 260 -5.49 2.53 -16.48
N ILE A 261 -5.52 3.79 -16.89
CA ILE A 261 -4.61 4.28 -17.95
C ILE A 261 -3.28 4.60 -17.29
N ILE A 262 -2.38 3.64 -17.29
CA ILE A 262 -1.00 3.80 -16.82
C ILE A 262 -0.22 4.48 -17.95
N GLN A 263 0.46 5.57 -17.60
CA GLN A 263 1.32 6.30 -18.51
C GLN A 263 2.77 6.11 -18.08
N ARG A 264 3.59 5.62 -19.01
CA ARG A 264 5.02 5.43 -18.76
C ARG A 264 5.74 6.75 -18.48
N ASN A 265 6.82 6.68 -17.73
CA ASN A 265 7.71 7.82 -17.52
C ASN A 265 8.55 8.06 -18.79
N ARG A 266 8.09 8.96 -19.67
CA ARG A 266 8.72 9.26 -20.95
C ARG A 266 10.14 9.78 -20.82
N VAL A 267 10.43 10.47 -19.73
CA VAL A 267 11.78 10.99 -19.47
C VAL A 267 12.81 9.88 -19.40
N LEU A 268 12.43 8.73 -18.82
CA LEU A 268 13.35 7.62 -18.57
C LEU A 268 13.33 6.56 -19.67
N VAL A 269 12.22 6.39 -20.40
CA VAL A 269 12.04 5.24 -21.28
C VAL A 269 11.89 5.58 -22.76
N ASP A 270 11.55 6.83 -23.12
CA ASP A 270 11.38 7.22 -24.51
C ASP A 270 12.75 7.61 -25.12
N ALA A 271 13.18 6.87 -26.13
CA ALA A 271 14.29 7.28 -26.97
C ALA A 271 13.82 8.35 -27.97
N PHE A 272 14.62 9.36 -28.19
CA PHE A 272 14.35 10.43 -29.16
C PHE A 272 15.63 10.85 -29.90
N GLU A 273 15.47 11.41 -31.07
CA GLU A 273 16.57 12.01 -31.83
C GLU A 273 16.84 13.42 -31.26
N PRO A 274 18.01 13.64 -30.62
CA PRO A 274 18.31 14.92 -29.96
C PRO A 274 18.51 16.07 -30.93
N GLY A 275 18.85 15.78 -32.19
CA GLY A 275 19.19 16.80 -33.17
C GLY A 275 20.36 17.68 -32.70
N SER A 276 20.26 19.03 -32.93
CA SER A 276 21.31 19.97 -32.51
C SER A 276 21.51 20.13 -31.01
N ILE A 277 20.61 19.57 -30.19
CA ILE A 277 20.70 19.65 -28.71
C ILE A 277 21.93 18.85 -28.21
N ILE A 278 22.38 17.86 -28.97
CA ILE A 278 23.59 17.06 -28.62
C ILE A 278 24.90 17.84 -28.80
N LYS A 279 24.93 18.88 -29.65
CA LYS A 279 26.16 19.60 -29.98
C LYS A 279 26.90 20.20 -28.78
N PRO A 280 26.21 20.89 -27.83
CA PRO A 280 26.89 21.40 -26.65
C PRO A 280 27.56 20.31 -25.82
N LEU A 281 26.96 19.12 -25.72
CA LEU A 281 27.53 17.98 -24.98
C LEU A 281 28.77 17.44 -25.67
N VAL A 282 28.78 17.36 -27.01
CA VAL A 282 29.92 16.92 -27.81
C VAL A 282 31.07 17.94 -27.68
N LEU A 283 30.77 19.24 -27.77
CA LEU A 283 31.78 20.30 -27.61
C LEU A 283 32.35 20.30 -26.19
N ALA A 284 31.50 20.23 -25.16
CA ALA A 284 31.94 20.14 -23.75
C ALA A 284 32.89 18.94 -23.54
N LYS A 285 32.59 17.78 -24.12
CA LYS A 285 33.46 16.60 -24.06
C LYS A 285 34.77 16.80 -24.83
N GLY A 286 34.73 17.47 -25.98
CA GLY A 286 35.91 17.83 -26.73
C GLY A 286 36.88 18.75 -25.95
N ILE A 287 36.32 19.74 -25.24
CA ILE A 287 37.09 20.65 -24.37
C ILE A 287 37.67 19.87 -23.17
N ASP A 288 36.88 19.06 -22.52
CA ASP A 288 37.28 18.22 -21.37
C ASP A 288 38.46 17.27 -21.72
N LEU A 289 38.48 16.76 -22.94
CA LEU A 289 39.55 15.91 -23.46
C LEU A 289 40.74 16.69 -24.03
N GLY A 290 40.69 18.03 -24.04
CA GLY A 290 41.75 18.87 -24.64
C GLY A 290 41.85 18.77 -26.16
N LEU A 291 40.82 18.28 -26.84
CA LEU A 291 40.78 18.14 -28.30
C LEU A 291 40.42 19.44 -29.01
N ILE A 292 39.72 20.34 -28.34
CA ILE A 292 39.29 21.64 -28.82
C ILE A 292 39.45 22.67 -27.70
N THR A 293 39.60 23.95 -28.08
CA THR A 293 39.63 25.08 -27.16
C THR A 293 38.47 26.04 -27.45
N LEU A 294 38.10 26.88 -26.47
CA LEU A 294 37.02 27.85 -26.66
C LEU A 294 37.30 28.88 -27.73
N ASP A 295 38.60 29.22 -27.94
CA ASP A 295 39.01 30.24 -28.89
C ASP A 295 39.40 29.65 -30.25
N GLN A 296 39.16 28.34 -30.46
CA GLN A 296 39.51 27.68 -31.71
C GLN A 296 38.62 28.16 -32.86
N VAL A 297 39.20 28.66 -33.91
CA VAL A 297 38.50 29.00 -35.16
C VAL A 297 38.38 27.76 -36.02
N ILE A 298 37.17 27.53 -36.53
CA ILE A 298 36.85 26.38 -37.40
C ILE A 298 36.37 26.94 -38.75
N ASP A 299 37.11 26.62 -39.83
CA ASP A 299 36.67 26.93 -41.19
C ASP A 299 35.44 26.07 -41.55
N THR A 300 34.31 26.71 -41.78
CA THR A 300 33.05 26.09 -42.19
C THR A 300 32.76 26.22 -43.70
N SER A 301 33.72 26.72 -44.48
CA SER A 301 33.60 26.84 -45.94
C SER A 301 33.67 25.47 -46.63
N PRO A 302 32.88 25.22 -47.66
CA PRO A 302 31.89 26.06 -48.35
C PRO A 302 30.46 25.95 -47.78
N GLY A 303 30.28 25.68 -46.50
CA GLY A 303 28.97 25.54 -45.82
C GLY A 303 28.32 24.17 -46.03
N PHE A 304 29.08 23.17 -46.40
CA PHE A 304 28.65 21.78 -46.45
C PHE A 304 29.84 20.81 -46.33
N ILE A 305 29.53 19.61 -45.84
CA ILE A 305 30.45 18.46 -45.89
C ILE A 305 29.79 17.31 -46.65
N SER A 306 30.61 16.49 -47.31
CA SER A 306 30.14 15.26 -47.96
C SER A 306 30.60 14.07 -47.16
N LEU A 307 29.67 13.30 -46.63
CA LEU A 307 29.95 12.09 -45.85
C LEU A 307 29.18 10.91 -46.45
N ASN A 308 29.87 9.83 -46.82
CA ASN A 308 29.25 8.63 -47.39
C ASN A 308 28.28 8.94 -48.56
N ASN A 309 28.69 9.77 -49.53
CA ASN A 309 27.88 10.23 -50.66
C ASN A 309 26.63 11.06 -50.29
N ARG A 310 26.51 11.50 -49.01
CA ARG A 310 25.46 12.42 -48.60
C ARG A 310 26.02 13.79 -48.30
N LYS A 311 25.45 14.80 -48.91
CA LYS A 311 25.79 16.20 -48.65
C LYS A 311 25.03 16.66 -47.39
N ILE A 312 25.78 17.09 -46.37
CA ILE A 312 25.23 17.72 -45.17
C ILE A 312 25.57 19.19 -45.27
N SER A 313 24.57 20.06 -45.35
CA SER A 313 24.73 21.49 -45.54
C SER A 313 24.33 22.24 -44.27
N ASP A 314 25.04 23.32 -43.99
CA ASP A 314 24.62 24.29 -42.98
C ASP A 314 23.40 25.07 -43.45
N PRO A 315 22.56 25.59 -42.54
CA PRO A 315 21.42 26.45 -42.89
C PRO A 315 21.84 27.73 -43.62
N ARG A 316 23.06 28.19 -43.34
CA ARG A 316 23.71 29.33 -43.99
C ARG A 316 25.19 29.03 -44.12
N ASN A 317 25.85 29.60 -45.15
CA ASN A 317 27.29 29.59 -45.24
C ASN A 317 27.82 30.75 -44.37
N TYR A 318 28.54 30.42 -43.30
CA TYR A 318 29.10 31.40 -42.36
C TYR A 318 30.55 31.79 -42.73
N GLY A 319 31.17 31.09 -43.68
CA GLY A 319 32.56 31.27 -44.00
C GLY A 319 33.51 30.84 -42.87
N GLU A 320 34.60 31.57 -42.67
CA GLU A 320 35.53 31.39 -41.55
C GLU A 320 35.04 32.09 -40.29
#